data_f34069cbeefdfeddc6aa5195d8b5ea87
#
_entry.id   f34069cbeefdfeddc6aa5195d8b5ea87
#
_cell.length_a   1.000
_cell.length_b   1.000
_cell.length_c   1.000
_cell.angle_alpha   90.00
_cell.angle_beta   90.00
_cell.angle_gamma   90.00
#
_symmetry.space_group_name_H-M   'P 1'
#
loop_
_entity.id
_entity.type
_entity.pdbx_description
1 polymer ?
#
loop_
_entity_poly.entity_id
_entity_poly.type
_entity_poly.pdbx_seq_one_letter_code
_entity_poly.pdbx_strand_id
1 'polypeptide(L)'
;MVKQISGNIRPRPNAENVQYYNLTLELGTDPATGKRKRLYFKINTTDKQEAENELMIKKAEYLQEKIVEPSKETVGQFLERYLDTVRSTLSPATVRDYRGVIERYLEPKFGNMRLQDLTRTKVQQVYNAWKVKSNKSDNPLKATTIKHINRVFKSALNIAVEDGLIKENPTRRIKIGKDIEPNHLDVYTVEE
;
A
#
# COMPACT_ATOMS: atom_id res chain seq x y z
N MET A 1 6.29 9.54 26.25
CA MET A 1 6.34 11.00 25.99
C MET A 1 5.17 11.36 25.08
N VAL A 2 4.31 12.31 25.49
CA VAL A 2 3.20 12.78 24.65
C VAL A 2 3.81 13.55 23.47
N LYS A 3 3.58 13.11 22.23
CA LYS A 3 4.00 13.84 21.03
C LYS A 3 3.32 15.22 21.04
N GLN A 4 4.08 16.28 21.26
CA GLN A 4 3.55 17.64 21.23
C GLN A 4 3.38 18.05 19.76
N ILE A 5 2.13 18.05 19.28
CA ILE A 5 1.78 18.40 17.89
C ILE A 5 1.24 19.82 17.90
N SER A 6 1.90 20.71 17.21
CA SER A 6 1.39 22.05 16.91
C SER A 6 0.83 22.11 15.49
N GLY A 7 -0.01 23.09 15.21
CA GLY A 7 -0.56 23.27 13.87
C GLY A 7 -0.87 24.73 13.61
N ASN A 8 -0.86 25.08 12.33
CA ASN A 8 -1.09 26.43 11.84
C ASN A 8 -1.97 26.37 10.59
N ILE A 9 -2.83 27.38 10.42
CA ILE A 9 -3.61 27.61 9.20
C ILE A 9 -3.15 28.91 8.55
N ARG A 10 -3.06 28.92 7.22
CA ARG A 10 -2.69 30.10 6.43
C ARG A 10 -3.66 30.30 5.28
N PRO A 11 -4.33 31.48 5.18
CA PRO A 11 -5.19 31.81 4.06
C PRO A 11 -4.38 31.89 2.75
N ARG A 12 -5.01 31.55 1.64
CA ARG A 12 -4.44 31.64 0.31
C ARG A 12 -5.48 32.22 -0.67
N PRO A 13 -5.10 33.08 -1.59
CA PRO A 13 -3.77 33.66 -1.81
C PRO A 13 -3.29 34.57 -0.69
N ASN A 14 -4.18 35.32 -0.01
CA ASN A 14 -3.84 36.22 1.12
C ASN A 14 -5.06 36.33 2.08
N ALA A 15 -4.93 37.11 3.17
CA ALA A 15 -5.98 37.28 4.18
C ALA A 15 -7.17 38.12 3.69
N GLU A 16 -6.99 38.98 2.67
CA GLU A 16 -8.04 39.86 2.14
C GLU A 16 -8.89 39.16 1.05
N ASN A 17 -8.30 38.17 0.33
CA ASN A 17 -8.97 37.41 -0.72
C ASN A 17 -8.74 35.92 -0.49
N VAL A 18 -9.47 35.32 0.46
CA VAL A 18 -9.31 33.91 0.83
C VAL A 18 -10.04 33.03 -0.18
N GLN A 19 -9.32 32.11 -0.82
CA GLN A 19 -9.87 31.10 -1.69
C GLN A 19 -9.82 29.70 -1.02
N TYR A 20 -8.81 29.47 -0.20
CA TYR A 20 -8.63 28.24 0.56
C TYR A 20 -7.63 28.47 1.72
N TYR A 21 -7.54 27.52 2.63
CA TYR A 21 -6.53 27.51 3.67
C TYR A 21 -5.51 26.40 3.46
N ASN A 22 -4.23 26.73 3.69
CA ASN A 22 -3.17 25.75 3.89
C ASN A 22 -3.02 25.47 5.38
N LEU A 23 -3.20 24.21 5.74
CA LEU A 23 -3.04 23.69 7.09
C LEU A 23 -1.69 23.01 7.19
N THR A 24 -0.94 23.30 8.23
CA THR A 24 0.36 22.67 8.51
C THR A 24 0.32 22.05 9.90
N LEU A 25 0.60 20.74 10.00
CA LEU A 25 0.88 20.08 11.27
C LEU A 25 2.40 19.99 11.47
N GLU A 26 2.89 20.45 12.60
CA GLU A 26 4.28 20.31 13.00
C GLU A 26 4.41 19.11 13.95
N LEU A 27 5.20 18.12 13.54
CA LEU A 27 5.35 16.82 14.18
C LEU A 27 6.63 16.70 15.00
N GLY A 28 7.34 17.83 15.21
CA GLY A 28 8.62 17.86 15.86
C GLY A 28 9.79 17.69 14.89
N THR A 29 10.91 17.23 15.42
CA THR A 29 12.17 17.02 14.68
C THR A 29 12.40 15.53 14.48
N ASP A 30 12.79 15.13 13.29
CA ASP A 30 13.21 13.75 13.00
C ASP A 30 14.55 13.47 13.71
N PRO A 31 14.62 12.51 14.62
CA PRO A 31 15.83 12.22 15.37
C PRO A 31 16.98 11.69 14.49
N ALA A 32 16.68 11.08 13.35
CA ALA A 32 17.70 10.53 12.45
C ALA A 32 18.32 11.60 11.54
N THR A 33 17.54 12.62 11.13
CA THR A 33 17.99 13.63 10.16
C THR A 33 18.14 15.03 10.73
N GLY A 34 17.66 15.29 11.96
CA GLY A 34 17.63 16.61 12.59
C GLY A 34 16.67 17.60 11.91
N LYS A 35 15.90 17.19 10.92
CA LYS A 35 14.99 18.06 10.17
C LYS A 35 13.60 18.10 10.80
N ARG A 36 12.94 19.27 10.70
CA ARG A 36 11.55 19.41 11.16
C ARG A 36 10.61 18.61 10.26
N LYS A 37 9.79 17.75 10.88
CA LYS A 37 8.71 17.01 10.20
C LYS A 37 7.44 17.84 10.17
N ARG A 38 6.84 18.00 8.98
CA ARG A 38 5.61 18.74 8.76
C ARG A 38 4.70 18.00 7.77
N LEU A 39 3.39 18.01 8.05
CA LEU A 39 2.37 17.58 7.11
C LEU A 39 1.59 18.81 6.62
N TYR A 40 1.25 18.81 5.33
CA TYR A 40 0.55 19.91 4.68
C TYR A 40 -0.76 19.39 4.10
N PHE A 41 -1.84 20.14 4.36
CA PHE A 41 -3.16 19.85 3.82
C PHE A 41 -3.74 21.12 3.22
N LYS A 42 -4.47 20.97 2.11
CA LYS A 42 -5.27 22.03 1.52
C LYS A 42 -6.71 21.86 1.93
N ILE A 43 -7.31 22.88 2.51
CA ILE A 43 -8.73 22.92 2.91
C ILE A 43 -9.45 23.89 2.01
N ASN A 44 -10.37 23.39 1.19
CA ASN A 44 -11.14 24.20 0.23
C ASN A 44 -12.32 24.88 0.91
N THR A 45 -12.04 25.83 1.78
CA THR A 45 -13.03 26.70 2.43
C THR A 45 -12.52 28.12 2.48
N THR A 46 -13.43 29.08 2.54
CA THR A 46 -13.15 30.50 2.78
C THR A 46 -13.41 30.87 4.24
N ASP A 47 -14.03 29.97 5.01
CA ASP A 47 -14.32 30.18 6.42
C ASP A 47 -13.15 29.74 7.29
N LYS A 48 -12.68 30.68 8.11
CA LYS A 48 -11.59 30.48 9.05
C LYS A 48 -11.95 29.48 10.15
N GLN A 49 -13.19 29.54 10.66
CA GLN A 49 -13.64 28.64 11.74
C GLN A 49 -13.69 27.20 11.26
N GLU A 50 -14.15 26.98 10.04
CA GLU A 50 -14.15 25.66 9.42
C GLU A 50 -12.71 25.12 9.24
N ALA A 51 -11.78 25.97 8.80
CA ALA A 51 -10.38 25.59 8.67
C ALA A 51 -9.72 25.27 10.03
N GLU A 52 -10.10 25.97 11.12
CA GLU A 52 -9.63 25.68 12.48
C GLU A 52 -10.20 24.35 13.00
N ASN A 53 -11.46 24.06 12.73
CA ASN A 53 -12.09 22.78 13.06
C ASN A 53 -11.40 21.62 12.34
N GLU A 54 -11.11 21.77 11.03
CA GLU A 54 -10.37 20.78 10.26
C GLU A 54 -8.96 20.58 10.82
N LEU A 55 -8.29 21.63 11.30
CA LEU A 55 -7.00 21.50 11.98
C LEU A 55 -7.10 20.60 13.22
N MET A 56 -8.15 20.76 14.04
CA MET A 56 -8.36 19.92 15.22
C MET A 56 -8.63 18.46 14.83
N ILE A 57 -9.44 18.23 13.79
CA ILE A 57 -9.71 16.90 13.26
C ILE A 57 -8.43 16.24 12.78
N LYS A 58 -7.62 16.95 11.98
CA LYS A 58 -6.33 16.41 11.47
C LYS A 58 -5.32 16.11 12.58
N LYS A 59 -5.28 16.93 13.63
CA LYS A 59 -4.47 16.63 14.82
C LYS A 59 -4.94 15.36 15.53
N ALA A 60 -6.25 15.21 15.72
CA ALA A 60 -6.82 14.02 16.35
C ALA A 60 -6.58 12.75 15.50
N GLU A 61 -6.77 12.84 14.18
CA GLU A 61 -6.49 11.74 13.24
C GLU A 61 -5.03 11.30 13.28
N TYR A 62 -4.10 12.25 13.37
CA TYR A 62 -2.67 11.93 13.48
C TYR A 62 -2.33 11.28 14.83
N LEU A 63 -2.88 11.79 15.93
CA LEU A 63 -2.69 11.19 17.25
C LEU A 63 -3.28 9.76 17.36
N GLN A 64 -4.32 9.47 16.58
CA GLN A 64 -4.93 8.15 16.47
C GLN A 64 -4.23 7.26 15.41
N GLU A 65 -3.06 7.67 14.91
CA GLU A 65 -2.30 6.95 13.87
C GLU A 65 -3.09 6.71 12.56
N LYS A 66 -4.13 7.51 12.32
CA LYS A 66 -4.94 7.44 11.10
C LYS A 66 -4.30 8.14 9.90
N ILE A 67 -3.36 9.04 10.14
CA ILE A 67 -2.61 9.75 9.10
C ILE A 67 -1.25 9.09 8.96
N VAL A 68 -0.99 8.53 7.79
CA VAL A 68 0.31 7.96 7.42
C VAL A 68 1.23 9.08 6.95
N GLU A 69 2.44 9.13 7.46
CA GLU A 69 3.44 10.11 7.02
C GLU A 69 3.82 9.86 5.55
N PRO A 70 3.91 10.92 4.71
CA PRO A 70 4.34 10.75 3.33
C PRO A 70 5.72 10.09 3.23
N SER A 71 5.79 8.97 2.53
CA SER A 71 7.03 8.24 2.27
C SER A 71 7.31 8.15 0.78
N LYS A 72 8.60 8.17 0.42
CA LYS A 72 9.06 7.92 -0.95
C LYS A 72 9.39 6.44 -1.18
N GLU A 73 9.33 5.62 -0.14
CA GLU A 73 9.65 4.20 -0.22
C GLU A 73 8.80 3.50 -1.28
N THR A 74 9.46 2.77 -2.16
CA THR A 74 8.78 1.98 -3.20
C THR A 74 8.40 0.60 -2.67
N VAL A 75 7.47 -0.05 -3.35
CA VAL A 75 7.06 -1.43 -3.03
C VAL A 75 8.26 -2.38 -3.09
N GLY A 76 9.15 -2.24 -4.08
CA GLY A 76 10.36 -3.06 -4.19
C GLY A 76 11.29 -2.89 -2.99
N GLN A 77 11.62 -1.64 -2.62
CA GLN A 77 12.44 -1.34 -1.45
C GLN A 77 11.83 -1.90 -0.15
N PHE A 78 10.53 -1.76 0.00
CA PHE A 78 9.82 -2.31 1.14
C PHE A 78 9.87 -3.85 1.17
N LEU A 79 9.67 -4.52 0.04
CA LEU A 79 9.69 -5.99 -0.04
C LEU A 79 11.07 -6.57 0.26
N GLU A 80 12.16 -5.91 -0.15
CA GLU A 80 13.52 -6.31 0.24
C GLU A 80 13.71 -6.19 1.76
N ARG A 81 13.32 -5.06 2.36
CA ARG A 81 13.38 -4.87 3.81
C ARG A 81 12.51 -5.88 4.56
N TYR A 82 11.33 -6.20 4.02
CA TYR A 82 10.47 -7.25 4.56
C TYR A 82 11.17 -8.62 4.60
N LEU A 83 11.85 -9.03 3.50
CA LEU A 83 12.59 -10.30 3.46
C LEU A 83 13.67 -10.35 4.53
N ASP A 84 14.39 -9.26 4.75
CA ASP A 84 15.41 -9.20 5.81
C ASP A 84 14.80 -9.32 7.20
N THR A 85 13.64 -8.67 7.43
CA THR A 85 12.92 -8.74 8.70
C THR A 85 12.45 -10.16 9.02
N VAL A 86 11.86 -10.87 8.05
CA VAL A 86 11.31 -12.22 8.30
C VAL A 86 12.36 -13.34 8.20
N ARG A 87 13.58 -13.03 7.78
CA ARG A 87 14.66 -14.00 7.63
C ARG A 87 15.02 -14.74 8.92
N SER A 88 14.89 -14.06 10.07
CA SER A 88 15.17 -14.64 11.38
C SER A 88 14.04 -15.52 11.92
N THR A 89 12.83 -15.37 11.38
CA THR A 89 11.62 -16.04 11.91
C THR A 89 11.10 -17.16 11.01
N LEU A 90 11.47 -17.14 9.73
CA LEU A 90 11.03 -18.13 8.74
C LEU A 90 12.14 -19.13 8.40
N SER A 91 11.75 -20.34 8.00
CA SER A 91 12.71 -21.34 7.52
C SER A 91 13.44 -20.84 6.26
N PRO A 92 14.70 -21.26 6.03
CA PRO A 92 15.44 -20.88 4.83
C PRO A 92 14.73 -21.25 3.52
N ALA A 93 13.96 -22.34 3.51
CA ALA A 93 13.16 -22.73 2.35
C ALA A 93 12.03 -21.75 2.08
N THR A 94 11.32 -21.31 3.13
CA THR A 94 10.24 -20.31 3.02
C THR A 94 10.78 -18.95 2.56
N VAL A 95 11.93 -18.52 3.08
CA VAL A 95 12.56 -17.27 2.64
C VAL A 95 12.94 -17.32 1.15
N ARG A 96 13.49 -18.45 0.69
CA ARG A 96 13.78 -18.65 -0.75
C ARG A 96 12.52 -18.62 -1.61
N ASP A 97 11.43 -19.24 -1.14
CA ASP A 97 10.15 -19.22 -1.84
C ASP A 97 9.59 -17.79 -1.93
N TYR A 98 9.58 -17.06 -0.82
CA TYR A 98 9.12 -15.67 -0.78
C TYR A 98 9.95 -14.76 -1.70
N ARG A 99 11.28 -14.89 -1.66
CA ARG A 99 12.18 -14.18 -2.58
C ARG A 99 11.82 -14.49 -4.03
N GLY A 100 11.66 -15.75 -4.37
CA GLY A 100 11.30 -16.17 -5.72
C GLY A 100 9.92 -15.65 -6.18
N VAL A 101 8.96 -15.49 -5.27
CA VAL A 101 7.66 -14.87 -5.58
C VAL A 101 7.83 -13.36 -5.82
N ILE A 102 8.59 -12.70 -4.96
CA ILE A 102 8.84 -11.25 -5.06
C ILE A 102 9.52 -10.92 -6.38
N GLU A 103 10.67 -11.52 -6.66
CA GLU A 103 11.48 -11.25 -7.87
C GLU A 103 10.75 -11.59 -9.18
N ARG A 104 9.98 -12.69 -9.18
CA ARG A 104 9.31 -13.15 -10.41
C ARG A 104 8.00 -12.45 -10.71
N TYR A 105 7.25 -12.07 -9.70
CA TYR A 105 5.88 -11.60 -9.88
C TYR A 105 5.62 -10.18 -9.35
N LEU A 106 6.06 -9.88 -8.13
CA LEU A 106 5.69 -8.63 -7.47
C LEU A 106 6.55 -7.46 -7.94
N GLU A 107 7.85 -7.62 -7.95
CA GLU A 107 8.80 -6.57 -8.31
C GLU A 107 8.61 -6.04 -9.75
N PRO A 108 8.44 -6.89 -10.79
CA PRO A 108 8.23 -6.42 -12.15
C PRO A 108 6.93 -5.61 -12.35
N LYS A 109 5.94 -5.77 -11.46
CA LYS A 109 4.63 -5.10 -11.59
C LYS A 109 4.45 -3.94 -10.63
N PHE A 110 5.01 -4.03 -9.44
CA PHE A 110 4.78 -3.07 -8.38
C PHE A 110 6.06 -2.40 -7.87
N GLY A 111 7.25 -2.94 -8.15
CA GLY A 111 8.51 -2.55 -7.53
C GLY A 111 8.81 -1.06 -7.57
N ASN A 112 8.59 -0.41 -8.72
CA ASN A 112 8.84 1.03 -8.92
C ASN A 112 7.72 1.94 -8.39
N MET A 113 6.59 1.37 -7.94
CA MET A 113 5.47 2.14 -7.41
C MET A 113 5.74 2.53 -5.97
N ARG A 114 5.37 3.75 -5.56
CA ARG A 114 5.39 4.12 -4.14
C ARG A 114 4.45 3.22 -3.36
N LEU A 115 4.89 2.78 -2.18
CA LEU A 115 4.12 1.89 -1.33
C LEU A 115 2.73 2.48 -1.00
N GLN A 116 2.65 3.79 -0.77
CA GLN A 116 1.41 4.51 -0.46
C GLN A 116 0.48 4.70 -1.66
N ASP A 117 0.99 4.57 -2.88
CA ASP A 117 0.19 4.66 -4.12
C ASP A 117 -0.39 3.30 -4.53
N LEU A 118 -0.07 2.24 -3.77
CA LEU A 118 -0.57 0.89 -4.03
C LEU A 118 -2.03 0.80 -3.59
N THR A 119 -2.93 0.67 -4.55
CA THR A 119 -4.37 0.56 -4.31
C THR A 119 -4.88 -0.84 -4.61
N ARG A 120 -6.01 -1.21 -3.98
CA ARG A 120 -6.70 -2.47 -4.25
C ARG A 120 -7.01 -2.65 -5.75
N THR A 121 -7.44 -1.58 -6.41
CA THR A 121 -7.78 -1.62 -7.85
C THR A 121 -6.55 -2.00 -8.68
N LYS A 122 -5.38 -1.41 -8.43
CA LYS A 122 -4.14 -1.74 -9.13
C LYS A 122 -3.74 -3.20 -8.92
N VAL A 123 -3.82 -3.69 -7.68
CA VAL A 123 -3.50 -5.10 -7.37
C VAL A 123 -4.48 -6.04 -8.09
N GLN A 124 -5.78 -5.74 -8.05
CA GLN A 124 -6.79 -6.55 -8.74
C GLN A 124 -6.59 -6.60 -10.25
N GLN A 125 -6.25 -5.46 -10.87
CA GLN A 125 -5.96 -5.38 -12.31
C GLN A 125 -4.78 -6.27 -12.69
N VAL A 126 -3.68 -6.25 -11.93
CA VAL A 126 -2.52 -7.10 -12.17
C VAL A 126 -2.87 -8.58 -12.01
N TYR A 127 -3.64 -8.96 -10.98
CA TYR A 127 -4.06 -10.34 -10.76
C TYR A 127 -4.99 -10.84 -11.88
N ASN A 128 -5.88 -9.97 -12.38
CA ASN A 128 -6.71 -10.29 -13.53
C ASN A 128 -5.88 -10.47 -14.81
N ALA A 129 -4.87 -9.61 -15.01
CA ALA A 129 -3.95 -9.75 -16.14
C ALA A 129 -3.17 -11.08 -16.10
N TRP A 130 -2.72 -11.54 -14.93
CA TRP A 130 -2.04 -12.83 -14.79
C TRP A 130 -2.90 -14.04 -15.11
N LYS A 131 -4.24 -13.92 -15.04
CA LYS A 131 -5.16 -14.98 -15.49
C LYS A 131 -5.22 -15.08 -17.01
N VAL A 132 -4.79 -14.06 -17.73
CA VAL A 132 -4.74 -14.05 -19.19
C VAL A 132 -3.33 -14.39 -19.68
N LYS A 133 -2.31 -13.76 -19.07
CA LYS A 133 -0.91 -13.90 -19.46
C LYS A 133 0.00 -13.69 -18.25
N SER A 134 0.96 -14.58 -18.04
CA SER A 134 1.94 -14.44 -16.97
C SER A 134 3.07 -13.45 -17.32
N ASN A 135 3.90 -13.07 -16.33
CA ASN A 135 5.06 -12.21 -16.58
C ASN A 135 6.16 -12.88 -17.44
N LYS A 136 6.21 -14.21 -17.45
CA LYS A 136 7.32 -14.98 -18.08
C LYS A 136 6.91 -15.76 -19.33
N SER A 137 5.62 -15.97 -19.54
CA SER A 137 5.11 -16.75 -20.66
C SER A 137 3.75 -16.24 -21.09
N ASP A 138 3.35 -16.59 -22.31
CA ASP A 138 2.00 -16.27 -22.80
C ASP A 138 0.89 -17.10 -22.13
N ASN A 139 1.28 -18.07 -21.27
CA ASN A 139 0.33 -18.89 -20.55
C ASN A 139 -0.22 -18.18 -19.30
N PRO A 140 -1.50 -18.34 -19.00
CA PRO A 140 -2.12 -17.81 -17.79
C PRO A 140 -1.54 -18.47 -16.52
N LEU A 141 -1.56 -17.75 -15.42
CA LEU A 141 -1.26 -18.33 -14.11
C LEU A 141 -2.51 -19.03 -13.56
N LYS A 142 -2.32 -20.21 -12.97
CA LYS A 142 -3.36 -20.90 -12.21
C LYS A 142 -3.80 -20.06 -11.01
N ALA A 143 -5.07 -20.15 -10.64
CA ALA A 143 -5.61 -19.44 -9.48
C ALA A 143 -4.86 -19.80 -8.19
N THR A 144 -4.40 -21.05 -8.04
CA THR A 144 -3.58 -21.51 -6.92
C THR A 144 -2.26 -20.74 -6.82
N THR A 145 -1.59 -20.50 -7.95
CA THR A 145 -0.36 -19.70 -8.00
C THR A 145 -0.62 -18.24 -7.61
N ILE A 146 -1.70 -17.64 -8.14
CA ILE A 146 -2.07 -16.27 -7.79
C ILE A 146 -2.42 -16.16 -6.29
N LYS A 147 -3.09 -17.16 -5.72
CA LYS A 147 -3.38 -17.24 -4.28
C LYS A 147 -2.10 -17.30 -3.45
N HIS A 148 -1.10 -18.06 -3.90
CA HIS A 148 0.20 -18.12 -3.23
C HIS A 148 0.92 -16.78 -3.28
N ILE A 149 1.00 -16.13 -4.45
CA ILE A 149 1.55 -14.78 -4.60
C ILE A 149 0.83 -13.80 -3.67
N ASN A 150 -0.49 -13.84 -3.65
CA ASN A 150 -1.29 -12.98 -2.76
C ASN A 150 -1.00 -13.23 -1.28
N ARG A 151 -0.74 -14.48 -0.87
CA ARG A 151 -0.39 -14.81 0.52
C ARG A 151 0.91 -14.12 0.93
N VAL A 152 1.95 -14.22 0.10
CA VAL A 152 3.25 -13.57 0.35
C VAL A 152 3.09 -12.05 0.40
N PHE A 153 2.41 -11.48 -0.60
CA PHE A 153 2.22 -10.03 -0.69
C PHE A 153 1.37 -9.49 0.47
N LYS A 154 0.31 -10.22 0.83
CA LYS A 154 -0.55 -9.88 1.98
C LYS A 154 0.24 -9.89 3.30
N SER A 155 1.11 -10.88 3.51
CA SER A 155 1.95 -10.96 4.69
C SER A 155 2.88 -9.75 4.80
N ALA A 156 3.57 -9.40 3.72
CA ALA A 156 4.43 -8.22 3.68
C ALA A 156 3.64 -6.93 3.95
N LEU A 157 2.52 -6.72 3.27
CA LEU A 157 1.74 -5.50 3.43
C LEU A 157 1.02 -5.38 4.79
N ASN A 158 0.81 -6.49 5.52
CA ASN A 158 0.36 -6.41 6.91
C ASN A 158 1.43 -5.76 7.80
N ILE A 159 2.70 -6.12 7.63
CA ILE A 159 3.81 -5.46 8.34
C ILE A 159 3.89 -3.97 7.95
N ALA A 160 3.65 -3.63 6.67
CA ALA A 160 3.59 -2.22 6.26
C ALA A 160 2.48 -1.43 6.98
N VAL A 161 1.34 -2.08 7.28
CA VAL A 161 0.26 -1.47 8.09
C VAL A 161 0.68 -1.36 9.56
N GLU A 162 1.28 -2.40 10.13
CA GLU A 162 1.78 -2.42 11.51
C GLU A 162 2.87 -1.37 11.74
N ASP A 163 3.76 -1.18 10.76
CA ASP A 163 4.80 -0.13 10.75
C ASP A 163 4.23 1.28 10.48
N GLY A 164 2.92 1.42 10.22
CA GLY A 164 2.29 2.71 9.90
C GLY A 164 2.70 3.31 8.56
N LEU A 165 3.24 2.52 7.62
CA LEU A 165 3.67 2.97 6.28
C LEU A 165 2.50 3.13 5.32
N ILE A 166 1.44 2.34 5.49
CA ILE A 166 0.18 2.41 4.76
C ILE A 166 -1.00 2.29 5.72
N LYS A 167 -2.12 2.91 5.37
CA LYS A 167 -3.32 2.94 6.22
C LYS A 167 -4.03 1.59 6.30
N GLU A 168 -4.09 0.88 5.18
CA GLU A 168 -4.76 -0.42 5.06
C GLU A 168 -4.04 -1.30 4.06
N ASN A 169 -4.20 -2.62 4.21
CA ASN A 169 -3.62 -3.58 3.29
C ASN A 169 -4.48 -3.71 2.01
N PRO A 170 -4.00 -3.27 0.84
CA PRO A 170 -4.77 -3.28 -0.40
C PRO A 170 -5.07 -4.70 -0.93
N THR A 171 -4.40 -5.73 -0.41
CA THR A 171 -4.66 -7.13 -0.81
C THR A 171 -5.77 -7.80 0.00
N ARG A 172 -6.32 -7.15 1.03
CA ARG A 172 -7.21 -7.78 2.01
C ARG A 172 -8.52 -8.31 1.42
N ARG A 173 -9.04 -7.67 0.36
CA ARG A 173 -10.34 -8.01 -0.27
C ARG A 173 -10.21 -8.29 -1.76
N ILE A 174 -9.07 -8.83 -2.20
CA ILE A 174 -8.85 -9.21 -3.59
C ILE A 174 -9.65 -10.45 -3.93
N LYS A 175 -10.30 -10.44 -5.10
CA LYS A 175 -11.04 -11.60 -5.63
C LYS A 175 -10.17 -12.37 -6.60
N ILE A 176 -9.79 -13.58 -6.22
CA ILE A 176 -9.09 -14.53 -7.08
C ILE A 176 -10.10 -15.64 -7.41
N GLY A 177 -10.61 -15.65 -8.65
CA GLY A 177 -11.57 -16.67 -9.08
C GLY A 177 -10.97 -18.07 -9.07
N LYS A 178 -11.80 -19.07 -9.37
CA LYS A 178 -11.36 -20.45 -9.60
C LYS A 178 -10.67 -20.57 -10.96
N ASP A 179 -9.87 -21.60 -11.15
CA ASP A 179 -9.40 -22.00 -12.47
C ASP A 179 -10.62 -22.42 -13.30
N ILE A 180 -10.68 -22.00 -14.55
CA ILE A 180 -11.64 -22.55 -15.51
C ILE A 180 -10.98 -23.85 -15.96
N GLU A 181 -11.43 -24.97 -15.41
CA GLU A 181 -11.08 -26.27 -15.97
C GLU A 181 -11.65 -26.32 -17.38
N PRO A 182 -10.83 -26.66 -18.41
CA PRO A 182 -11.43 -26.99 -19.69
C PRO A 182 -12.40 -28.17 -19.43
N ASN A 183 -13.65 -28.01 -19.89
CA ASN A 183 -14.62 -29.10 -19.86
C ASN A 183 -13.95 -30.30 -20.55
N HIS A 184 -13.45 -31.26 -19.79
CA HIS A 184 -13.15 -32.57 -20.29
C HIS A 184 -14.52 -33.18 -20.60
N LEU A 185 -14.94 -33.10 -21.85
CA LEU A 185 -15.94 -33.96 -22.38
C LEU A 185 -15.27 -35.35 -22.41
N ASP A 186 -15.53 -36.15 -21.40
CA ASP A 186 -15.26 -37.59 -21.46
C ASP A 186 -16.16 -38.16 -22.57
N VAL A 187 -15.59 -38.25 -23.77
CA VAL A 187 -16.22 -38.98 -24.88
C VAL A 187 -16.02 -40.44 -24.54
N TYR A 188 -17.03 -41.02 -23.95
CA TYR A 188 -17.12 -42.48 -23.89
C TYR A 188 -17.26 -43.02 -25.31
N THR A 189 -16.19 -43.57 -25.88
CA THR A 189 -16.27 -44.40 -27.06
C THR A 189 -16.92 -45.74 -26.64
N VAL A 190 -18.11 -45.95 -27.10
CA VAL A 190 -18.74 -47.28 -27.03
C VAL A 190 -18.05 -48.11 -28.10
N GLU A 191 -17.19 -49.04 -27.68
CA GLU A 191 -16.69 -50.08 -28.57
C GLU A 191 -17.82 -51.11 -28.72
N GLU A 192 -18.27 -51.34 -29.96
CA GLU A 192 -19.16 -52.45 -30.36
C GLU A 192 -18.43 -53.79 -30.39
#